data_e46490b541d9742f9713f56e6b4efd7a
#
_entry.id   e46490b541d9742f9713f56e6b4efd7a
#
_cell.length_a   1.000
_cell.length_b   1.000
_cell.length_c   1.000
_cell.angle_alpha   90.00
_cell.angle_beta   90.00
_cell.angle_gamma   90.00
#
_symmetry.space_group_name_H-M   'P 1'
#
loop_
_entity.id
_entity.type
_entity.pdbx_description
1 polymer ?
#
loop_
_entity_poly.entity_id
_entity_poly.type
_entity_poly.pdbx_seq_one_letter_code
_entity_poly.pdbx_strand_id
1 'polypeptide(L)'
;MKRRSFLIQSALALPSLDLIAKSLFVDPWTIKMLNKTTGIFSERGGTILFKFTKNGIVVIDSQFPDQADHLISELKKQNEKPFELLINTHHHGDHTGGNIKFKGLVNRVLAHTNSKANQMRVATANKTEANQLFPNQTFDSVWSEKIGKDRITLHYYGAGHTNGDSIIHLEKDNIIHMGDLMFNRRHPNVDRSS
;
A
#
# COMPACT_ATOMS: atom_id res chain seq x y z
N MET A 1 61.97 18.61 -41.61
CA MET A 1 61.52 18.10 -40.29
C MET A 1 59.99 18.23 -40.25
N LYS A 2 59.25 17.12 -40.32
CA LYS A 2 57.78 17.09 -40.34
C LYS A 2 57.30 16.92 -38.89
N ARG A 3 56.57 17.91 -38.37
CA ARG A 3 55.90 17.85 -37.07
C ARG A 3 54.61 16.97 -37.21
N ARG A 4 54.61 15.80 -36.61
CA ARG A 4 53.42 14.97 -36.44
C ARG A 4 52.65 15.45 -35.23
N SER A 5 51.51 16.06 -35.44
CA SER A 5 50.55 16.37 -34.39
C SER A 5 49.92 15.08 -33.89
N PHE A 6 50.15 14.77 -32.64
CA PHE A 6 49.50 13.63 -31.95
C PHE A 6 48.16 14.14 -31.38
N LEU A 7 47.09 13.87 -32.09
CA LEU A 7 45.72 14.10 -31.56
C LEU A 7 45.35 12.91 -30.66
N ILE A 8 45.45 13.13 -29.36
CA ILE A 8 44.85 12.23 -28.37
C ILE A 8 43.32 12.48 -28.41
N GLN A 9 42.60 11.63 -29.06
CA GLN A 9 41.15 11.56 -28.90
C GLN A 9 40.87 10.93 -27.54
N SER A 10 40.66 11.75 -26.52
CA SER A 10 40.05 11.34 -25.28
C SER A 10 38.55 11.15 -25.57
N ALA A 11 38.14 9.92 -25.86
CA ALA A 11 36.76 9.57 -25.85
C ALA A 11 36.27 9.59 -24.39
N LEU A 12 35.87 10.76 -23.91
CA LEU A 12 35.03 10.86 -22.73
C LEU A 12 33.71 10.17 -23.07
N ALA A 13 33.54 8.96 -22.60
CA ALA A 13 32.23 8.29 -22.61
C ALA A 13 31.31 9.12 -21.73
N LEU A 14 30.59 10.06 -22.35
CA LEU A 14 29.48 10.72 -21.69
C LEU A 14 28.44 9.63 -21.38
N PRO A 15 28.00 9.50 -20.12
CA PRO A 15 26.88 8.62 -19.81
C PRO A 15 25.71 8.99 -20.70
N SER A 16 25.01 8.00 -21.25
CA SER A 16 23.87 8.23 -22.14
C SER A 16 22.88 9.18 -21.45
N LEU A 17 22.23 10.04 -22.21
CA LEU A 17 21.20 10.95 -21.70
C LEU A 17 20.14 10.19 -20.87
N ASP A 18 19.86 8.93 -21.21
CA ASP A 18 18.95 8.05 -20.44
C ASP A 18 19.45 7.73 -19.04
N LEU A 19 20.79 7.57 -18.86
CA LEU A 19 21.36 7.35 -17.53
C LEU A 19 21.29 8.63 -16.68
N ILE A 20 21.53 9.77 -17.30
CA ILE A 20 21.45 11.08 -16.63
C ILE A 20 19.99 11.40 -16.31
N ALA A 21 19.06 11.15 -17.22
CA ALA A 21 17.63 11.33 -16.98
C ALA A 21 17.13 10.44 -15.82
N LYS A 22 17.50 9.15 -15.81
CA LYS A 22 17.15 8.24 -14.69
C LYS A 22 17.75 8.65 -13.35
N SER A 23 18.89 9.33 -13.33
CA SER A 23 19.51 9.82 -12.08
C SER A 23 18.89 11.11 -11.54
N LEU A 24 18.08 11.81 -12.35
CA LEU A 24 17.42 13.07 -11.97
C LEU A 24 15.98 12.87 -11.48
N PHE A 25 15.37 11.70 -11.75
CA PHE A 25 14.05 11.34 -11.26
C PHE A 25 14.19 10.31 -10.15
N VAL A 26 14.19 10.79 -8.91
CA VAL A 26 14.00 9.94 -7.73
C VAL A 26 12.50 9.65 -7.65
N ASP A 27 12.13 8.38 -7.61
CA ASP A 27 10.73 8.01 -7.40
C ASP A 27 10.21 8.66 -6.12
N PRO A 28 9.01 9.26 -6.14
CA PRO A 28 8.44 9.91 -4.96
C PRO A 28 8.09 8.92 -3.86
N TRP A 29 8.14 7.61 -4.15
CA TRP A 29 7.85 6.54 -3.19
C TRP A 29 9.07 5.77 -2.76
N THR A 30 8.92 5.06 -1.65
CA THR A 30 9.92 4.12 -1.16
C THR A 30 9.29 2.76 -0.89
N ILE A 31 10.02 1.70 -1.23
CA ILE A 31 9.70 0.33 -0.83
C ILE A 31 10.80 -0.17 0.10
N LYS A 32 10.39 -0.62 1.30
CA LYS A 32 11.29 -1.25 2.26
C LYS A 32 10.83 -2.67 2.54
N MET A 33 11.62 -3.64 2.15
CA MET A 33 11.36 -5.04 2.52
C MET A 33 11.70 -5.25 4.00
N LEU A 34 10.76 -5.80 4.74
CA LEU A 34 10.92 -6.19 6.15
C LEU A 34 11.49 -7.61 6.25
N ASN A 35 11.17 -8.45 5.29
CA ASN A 35 11.73 -9.78 5.08
C ASN A 35 11.63 -10.16 3.59
N LYS A 36 11.87 -11.43 3.23
CA LYS A 36 11.85 -11.89 1.82
C LYS A 36 10.49 -11.76 1.11
N THR A 37 9.40 -11.66 1.84
CA THR A 37 8.04 -11.70 1.29
C THR A 37 7.13 -10.58 1.77
N THR A 38 7.55 -9.80 2.76
CA THR A 38 6.74 -8.74 3.36
C THR A 38 7.49 -7.42 3.28
N GLY A 39 6.83 -6.38 2.84
CA GLY A 39 7.41 -5.04 2.71
C GLY A 39 6.40 -3.94 2.99
N ILE A 40 6.91 -2.75 3.13
CA ILE A 40 6.12 -1.53 3.24
C ILE A 40 6.37 -0.63 2.03
N PHE A 41 5.33 0.05 1.63
CA PHE A 41 5.36 1.11 0.63
C PHE A 41 4.97 2.42 1.29
N SER A 42 5.71 3.48 1.02
CA SER A 42 5.45 4.81 1.56
C SER A 42 5.64 5.85 0.48
N GLU A 43 4.64 6.70 0.32
CA GLU A 43 4.67 7.87 -0.56
C GLU A 43 3.88 9.00 0.10
N ARG A 44 2.57 9.09 -0.13
CA ARG A 44 1.67 10.10 0.40
C ARG A 44 0.48 9.43 1.07
N GLY A 45 0.22 9.77 2.32
CA GLY A 45 -0.84 9.13 3.11
C GLY A 45 -0.31 8.09 4.09
N GLY A 46 -1.16 7.14 4.48
CA GLY A 46 -0.81 6.08 5.41
C GLY A 46 0.25 5.11 4.85
N THR A 47 0.93 4.42 5.72
CA THR A 47 1.87 3.36 5.31
C THR A 47 1.10 2.15 4.79
N ILE A 48 1.48 1.65 3.61
CA ILE A 48 0.92 0.41 3.07
C ILE A 48 1.83 -0.75 3.45
N LEU A 49 1.25 -1.83 3.99
CA LEU A 49 1.94 -3.10 4.17
C LEU A 49 1.52 -4.06 3.05
N PHE A 50 2.47 -4.80 2.48
CA PHE A 50 2.15 -5.83 1.49
C PHE A 50 2.88 -7.14 1.80
N LYS A 51 2.29 -8.24 1.35
CA LYS A 51 2.86 -9.58 1.51
C LYS A 51 2.67 -10.43 0.26
N PHE A 52 3.77 -11.00 -0.21
CA PHE A 52 3.76 -12.05 -1.24
C PHE A 52 3.50 -13.40 -0.58
N THR A 53 2.37 -14.02 -0.92
CA THR A 53 2.01 -15.36 -0.47
C THR A 53 2.14 -16.39 -1.59
N LYS A 54 1.94 -17.67 -1.29
CA LYS A 54 1.88 -18.71 -2.32
C LYS A 54 0.69 -18.51 -3.27
N ASN A 55 -0.42 -17.98 -2.78
CA ASN A 55 -1.66 -17.85 -3.55
C ASN A 55 -1.78 -16.51 -4.30
N GLY A 56 -1.13 -15.46 -3.81
CA GLY A 56 -1.26 -14.12 -4.38
C GLY A 56 -0.64 -13.04 -3.50
N ILE A 57 -0.89 -11.81 -3.85
CA ILE A 57 -0.42 -10.62 -3.13
C ILE A 57 -1.52 -10.16 -2.18
N VAL A 58 -1.18 -9.97 -0.91
CA VAL A 58 -2.05 -9.32 0.08
C VAL A 58 -1.55 -7.90 0.29
N VAL A 59 -2.47 -6.94 0.27
CA VAL A 59 -2.18 -5.52 0.46
C VAL A 59 -3.03 -5.01 1.61
N ILE A 60 -2.43 -4.21 2.49
CA ILE A 60 -3.09 -3.55 3.60
C ILE A 60 -2.99 -2.04 3.38
N ASP A 61 -4.15 -1.41 3.20
CA ASP A 61 -4.37 -0.04 2.77
C ASP A 61 -3.90 0.25 1.33
N SER A 62 -4.27 1.41 0.80
CA SER A 62 -4.04 1.74 -0.61
C SER A 62 -3.66 3.19 -0.85
N GLN A 63 -3.58 4.01 0.19
CA GLN A 63 -3.34 5.46 0.09
C GLN A 63 -4.35 6.16 -0.85
N PHE A 64 -3.87 6.99 -1.77
CA PHE A 64 -4.68 7.66 -2.79
C PHE A 64 -4.53 6.97 -4.16
N PRO A 65 -5.34 7.33 -5.16
CA PRO A 65 -5.32 6.63 -6.45
C PRO A 65 -3.96 6.59 -7.15
N ASP A 66 -3.23 7.69 -7.22
CA ASP A 66 -1.93 7.74 -7.89
C ASP A 66 -0.90 6.87 -7.17
N GLN A 67 -0.91 6.89 -5.84
CA GLN A 67 -0.04 6.07 -5.01
C GLN A 67 -0.34 4.57 -5.17
N ALA A 68 -1.62 4.22 -5.28
CA ALA A 68 -2.04 2.85 -5.56
C ALA A 68 -1.57 2.37 -6.94
N ASP A 69 -1.59 3.22 -7.97
CA ASP A 69 -1.04 2.89 -9.30
C ASP A 69 0.47 2.62 -9.23
N HIS A 70 1.23 3.44 -8.50
CA HIS A 70 2.67 3.22 -8.28
C HIS A 70 2.92 1.90 -7.54
N LEU A 71 2.20 1.66 -6.43
CA LEU A 71 2.29 0.41 -5.68
C LEU A 71 1.99 -0.81 -6.56
N ILE A 72 0.86 -0.81 -7.28
CA ILE A 72 0.44 -1.90 -8.15
C ILE A 72 1.53 -2.19 -9.20
N SER A 73 2.06 -1.14 -9.84
CA SER A 73 3.14 -1.26 -10.81
C SER A 73 4.38 -1.91 -10.21
N GLU A 74 4.81 -1.44 -9.04
CA GLU A 74 6.00 -1.97 -8.35
C GLU A 74 5.83 -3.42 -7.90
N LEU A 75 4.66 -3.78 -7.35
CA LEU A 75 4.39 -5.14 -6.91
C LEU A 75 4.29 -6.12 -8.09
N LYS A 76 3.73 -5.68 -9.23
CA LYS A 76 3.66 -6.48 -10.45
C LYS A 76 5.02 -6.73 -11.08
N LYS A 77 5.97 -5.81 -10.99
CA LYS A 77 7.37 -6.05 -11.42
C LYS A 77 8.06 -7.16 -10.61
N GLN A 78 7.67 -7.32 -9.35
CA GLN A 78 8.27 -8.29 -8.43
C GLN A 78 7.54 -9.63 -8.40
N ASN A 79 6.24 -9.64 -8.72
CA ASN A 79 5.41 -10.83 -8.60
C ASN A 79 4.20 -10.77 -9.54
N GLU A 80 4.10 -11.72 -10.47
CA GLU A 80 3.02 -11.81 -11.45
C GLU A 80 1.71 -12.37 -10.90
N LYS A 81 1.69 -12.87 -9.64
CA LYS A 81 0.49 -13.43 -9.03
C LYS A 81 -0.61 -12.37 -8.88
N PRO A 82 -1.89 -12.81 -8.82
CA PRO A 82 -3.00 -11.90 -8.61
C PRO A 82 -2.93 -11.23 -7.24
N PHE A 83 -3.62 -10.10 -7.10
CA PHE A 83 -3.96 -9.55 -5.80
C PHE A 83 -5.06 -10.41 -5.17
N GLU A 84 -4.72 -11.11 -4.11
CA GLU A 84 -5.61 -12.07 -3.45
C GLU A 84 -6.59 -11.37 -2.49
N LEU A 85 -6.09 -10.37 -1.76
CA LEU A 85 -6.83 -9.67 -0.74
C LEU A 85 -6.32 -8.24 -0.57
N LEU A 86 -7.24 -7.29 -0.55
CA LEU A 86 -7.01 -5.91 -0.09
C LEU A 86 -7.70 -5.75 1.26
N ILE A 87 -7.00 -5.26 2.25
CA ILE A 87 -7.50 -5.02 3.61
C ILE A 87 -7.44 -3.52 3.89
N ASN A 88 -8.50 -2.95 4.45
CA ASN A 88 -8.46 -1.59 4.97
C ASN A 88 -8.38 -1.60 6.49
N THR A 89 -7.41 -0.85 7.04
CA THR A 89 -7.28 -0.67 8.49
C THR A 89 -8.44 0.12 9.05
N HIS A 90 -8.83 1.20 8.37
CA HIS A 90 -9.96 2.05 8.73
C HIS A 90 -10.47 2.80 7.49
N HIS A 91 -11.36 3.79 7.64
CA HIS A 91 -12.11 4.38 6.53
C HIS A 91 -11.52 5.65 5.91
N HIS A 92 -10.45 6.23 6.44
CA HIS A 92 -9.91 7.50 5.96
C HIS A 92 -9.38 7.40 4.53
N GLY A 93 -9.48 8.52 3.80
CA GLY A 93 -9.17 8.56 2.37
C GLY A 93 -7.71 8.30 2.01
N ASP A 94 -6.79 8.62 2.91
CA ASP A 94 -5.36 8.33 2.77
C ASP A 94 -4.98 6.86 3.07
N HIS A 95 -5.98 6.03 3.38
CA HIS A 95 -5.88 4.58 3.52
C HIS A 95 -6.72 3.82 2.49
N THR A 96 -7.84 4.40 2.04
CA THR A 96 -8.84 3.72 1.20
C THR A 96 -9.06 4.36 -0.16
N GLY A 97 -8.58 5.58 -0.39
CA GLY A 97 -8.81 6.31 -1.65
C GLY A 97 -8.27 5.57 -2.87
N GLY A 98 -7.16 4.85 -2.72
CA GLY A 98 -6.56 4.04 -3.77
C GLY A 98 -7.26 2.72 -4.05
N ASN A 99 -8.25 2.29 -3.24
CA ASN A 99 -8.97 1.04 -3.45
C ASN A 99 -9.53 0.93 -4.87
N ILE A 100 -10.00 2.04 -5.45
CA ILE A 100 -10.58 2.07 -6.79
C ILE A 100 -9.64 1.53 -7.87
N LYS A 101 -8.32 1.66 -7.69
CA LYS A 101 -7.32 1.16 -8.64
C LYS A 101 -7.17 -0.36 -8.61
N PHE A 102 -7.64 -1.00 -7.56
CA PHE A 102 -7.70 -2.46 -7.45
C PHE A 102 -8.97 -3.06 -8.06
N LYS A 103 -9.89 -2.23 -8.60
CA LYS A 103 -11.12 -2.71 -9.25
C LYS A 103 -10.77 -3.58 -10.46
N GLY A 104 -11.26 -4.83 -10.45
CA GLY A 104 -10.94 -5.82 -11.47
C GLY A 104 -9.58 -6.52 -11.31
N LEU A 105 -8.76 -6.08 -10.35
CA LEU A 105 -7.49 -6.73 -10.00
C LEU A 105 -7.59 -7.60 -8.76
N VAL A 106 -8.47 -7.25 -7.82
CA VAL A 106 -8.70 -7.98 -6.57
C VAL A 106 -10.15 -8.40 -6.47
N ASN A 107 -10.40 -9.62 -5.98
CA ASN A 107 -11.76 -10.12 -5.79
C ASN A 107 -12.32 -9.83 -4.40
N ARG A 108 -11.46 -9.63 -3.43
CA ARG A 108 -11.81 -9.50 -2.01
C ARG A 108 -11.22 -8.23 -1.42
N VAL A 109 -12.11 -7.36 -0.94
CA VAL A 109 -11.75 -6.18 -0.15
C VAL A 109 -12.38 -6.35 1.23
N LEU A 110 -11.55 -6.43 2.26
CA LEU A 110 -11.95 -6.74 3.64
C LEU A 110 -11.73 -5.52 4.53
N ALA A 111 -12.70 -5.21 5.38
CA ALA A 111 -12.60 -4.21 6.42
C ALA A 111 -13.50 -4.56 7.61
N HIS A 112 -13.30 -3.86 8.74
CA HIS A 112 -14.29 -3.89 9.82
C HIS A 112 -15.64 -3.32 9.35
N THR A 113 -16.75 -3.84 9.88
CA THR A 113 -18.12 -3.42 9.48
C THR A 113 -18.30 -1.91 9.59
N ASN A 114 -17.86 -1.29 10.68
CA ASN A 114 -17.92 0.16 10.85
C ASN A 114 -17.05 0.92 9.85
N SER A 115 -15.87 0.40 9.51
CA SER A 115 -15.01 1.02 8.48
C SER A 115 -15.72 1.08 7.13
N LYS A 116 -16.36 -0.02 6.71
CA LYS A 116 -17.18 -0.03 5.49
C LYS A 116 -18.32 0.96 5.56
N ALA A 117 -19.07 0.98 6.66
CA ALA A 117 -20.20 1.91 6.84
C ALA A 117 -19.75 3.37 6.75
N ASN A 118 -18.62 3.72 7.36
CA ASN A 118 -18.04 5.06 7.28
C ASN A 118 -17.55 5.42 5.88
N GLN A 119 -16.89 4.50 5.17
CA GLN A 119 -16.51 4.72 3.76
C GLN A 119 -17.74 5.08 2.92
N MET A 120 -18.83 4.33 3.05
CA MET A 120 -20.08 4.58 2.33
C MET A 120 -20.70 5.91 2.74
N ARG A 121 -20.80 6.20 4.04
CA ARG A 121 -21.34 7.47 4.57
C ARG A 121 -20.57 8.68 4.02
N VAL A 122 -19.23 8.64 4.06
CA VAL A 122 -18.38 9.73 3.57
C VAL A 122 -18.52 9.89 2.05
N ALA A 123 -18.54 8.79 1.30
CA ALA A 123 -18.69 8.83 -0.15
C ALA A 123 -20.05 9.43 -0.55
N THR A 124 -21.15 9.05 0.11
CA THR A 124 -22.48 9.58 -0.15
C THR A 124 -22.55 11.07 0.18
N ALA A 125 -22.02 11.49 1.32
CA ALA A 125 -21.98 12.91 1.70
C ALA A 125 -21.23 13.78 0.67
N ASN A 126 -20.16 13.23 0.08
CA ASN A 126 -19.30 13.90 -0.90
C ASN A 126 -19.72 13.62 -2.37
N LYS A 127 -20.72 12.77 -2.61
CA LYS A 127 -21.15 12.35 -3.96
C LYS A 127 -20.02 11.72 -4.78
N THR A 128 -19.24 10.86 -4.14
CA THR A 128 -18.03 10.22 -4.73
C THR A 128 -18.11 8.70 -4.82
N GLU A 129 -19.31 8.10 -4.68
CA GLU A 129 -19.51 6.65 -4.67
C GLU A 129 -18.98 5.96 -5.93
N ALA A 130 -19.12 6.61 -7.08
CA ALA A 130 -18.62 6.11 -8.36
C ALA A 130 -17.09 5.97 -8.42
N ASN A 131 -16.38 6.71 -7.57
CA ASN A 131 -14.92 6.73 -7.48
C ASN A 131 -14.37 5.83 -6.35
N GLN A 132 -15.21 4.94 -5.82
CA GLN A 132 -14.85 4.06 -4.70
C GLN A 132 -14.88 2.58 -5.09
N LEU A 133 -14.05 1.80 -4.44
CA LEU A 133 -14.20 0.35 -4.35
C LEU A 133 -14.38 -0.01 -2.87
N PHE A 134 -15.63 -0.17 -2.49
CA PHE A 134 -15.99 -0.50 -1.11
C PHE A 134 -15.66 -1.95 -0.74
N PRO A 135 -15.39 -2.24 0.55
CA PRO A 135 -15.24 -3.59 1.04
C PRO A 135 -16.45 -4.46 0.69
N ASN A 136 -16.21 -5.63 0.08
CA ASN A 136 -17.23 -6.63 -0.20
C ASN A 136 -17.25 -7.78 0.83
N GLN A 137 -16.29 -7.76 1.76
CA GLN A 137 -16.25 -8.65 2.92
C GLN A 137 -16.03 -7.81 4.19
N THR A 138 -16.71 -8.17 5.28
CA THR A 138 -16.58 -7.48 6.57
C THR A 138 -16.42 -8.46 7.72
N PHE A 139 -15.94 -7.95 8.85
CA PHE A 139 -15.90 -8.68 10.12
C PHE A 139 -16.22 -7.72 11.28
N ASP A 140 -16.58 -8.26 12.47
CA ASP A 140 -17.04 -7.47 13.61
C ASP A 140 -16.03 -7.46 14.78
N SER A 141 -15.37 -8.57 15.07
CA SER A 141 -14.43 -8.65 16.19
C SER A 141 -13.09 -9.26 15.82
N VAL A 142 -13.12 -10.44 15.22
CA VAL A 142 -11.92 -11.15 14.75
C VAL A 142 -12.22 -11.80 13.40
N TRP A 143 -11.26 -11.68 12.49
CA TRP A 143 -11.23 -12.46 11.26
C TRP A 143 -9.87 -13.12 11.14
N SER A 144 -9.84 -14.38 10.74
CA SER A 144 -8.58 -15.10 10.52
C SER A 144 -8.69 -16.04 9.33
N GLU A 145 -7.73 -15.99 8.45
CA GLU A 145 -7.64 -16.86 7.28
C GLU A 145 -6.20 -17.26 6.98
N LYS A 146 -6.07 -18.46 6.41
CA LYS A 146 -4.79 -18.95 5.92
C LYS A 146 -4.69 -18.76 4.41
N ILE A 147 -3.86 -17.82 3.97
CA ILE A 147 -3.61 -17.55 2.55
C ILE A 147 -2.28 -18.22 2.17
N GLY A 148 -2.39 -19.33 1.44
CA GLY A 148 -1.24 -20.20 1.19
C GLY A 148 -0.72 -20.86 2.47
N LYS A 149 0.49 -20.48 2.90
CA LYS A 149 1.10 -20.93 4.17
C LYS A 149 1.09 -19.87 5.26
N ASP A 150 0.54 -18.71 4.98
CA ASP A 150 0.59 -17.54 5.84
C ASP A 150 -0.79 -17.31 6.47
N ARG A 151 -0.86 -17.30 7.81
CA ARG A 151 -2.07 -16.94 8.55
C ARG A 151 -2.07 -15.43 8.76
N ILE A 152 -3.19 -14.80 8.41
CA ILE A 152 -3.45 -13.38 8.60
C ILE A 152 -4.64 -13.27 9.52
N THR A 153 -4.49 -12.55 10.62
CA THR A 153 -5.54 -12.34 11.61
C THR A 153 -5.79 -10.86 11.80
N LEU A 154 -7.04 -10.45 11.73
CA LEU A 154 -7.50 -9.10 11.98
C LEU A 154 -8.23 -9.07 13.33
N HIS A 155 -7.95 -8.04 14.10
CA HIS A 155 -8.59 -7.81 15.39
C HIS A 155 -9.21 -6.42 15.43
N TYR A 156 -10.40 -6.34 16.01
CA TYR A 156 -11.03 -5.09 16.43
C TYR A 156 -11.14 -5.08 17.96
N TYR A 157 -10.59 -4.08 18.58
CA TYR A 157 -10.57 -3.93 20.06
C TYR A 157 -11.43 -2.75 20.54
N GLY A 158 -12.27 -2.21 19.69
CA GLY A 158 -13.09 -1.03 19.98
C GLY A 158 -12.59 0.20 19.23
N ALA A 159 -13.30 1.32 19.41
CA ALA A 159 -12.95 2.60 18.82
C ALA A 159 -11.63 3.14 19.39
N GLY A 160 -10.77 3.64 18.51
CA GLY A 160 -9.48 4.22 18.84
C GLY A 160 -9.25 5.49 18.05
N HIS A 161 -8.58 5.40 16.89
CA HIS A 161 -8.44 6.50 15.94
C HIS A 161 -9.78 6.80 15.24
N THR A 162 -10.49 5.73 14.85
CA THR A 162 -11.88 5.74 14.36
C THR A 162 -12.71 4.73 15.15
N ASN A 163 -13.98 4.56 14.80
CA ASN A 163 -14.81 3.48 15.38
C ASN A 163 -14.71 2.16 14.59
N GLY A 164 -13.83 2.06 13.61
CA GLY A 164 -13.72 0.88 12.74
C GLY A 164 -12.26 0.46 12.48
N ASP A 165 -11.36 0.72 13.43
CA ASP A 165 -9.93 0.41 13.29
C ASP A 165 -9.66 -1.09 13.38
N SER A 166 -8.84 -1.58 12.46
CA SER A 166 -8.39 -2.97 12.44
C SER A 166 -6.90 -3.06 12.69
N ILE A 167 -6.50 -3.98 13.54
CA ILE A 167 -5.10 -4.39 13.75
C ILE A 167 -4.87 -5.66 12.95
N ILE A 168 -3.89 -5.66 12.06
CA ILE A 168 -3.59 -6.78 11.19
C ILE A 168 -2.33 -7.48 11.66
N HIS A 169 -2.43 -8.76 11.99
CA HIS A 169 -1.32 -9.61 12.41
C HIS A 169 -0.94 -10.61 11.32
N LEU A 170 0.26 -10.48 10.79
CA LEU A 170 0.90 -11.47 9.94
C LEU A 170 1.65 -12.46 10.84
N GLU A 171 0.95 -13.53 11.27
CA GLU A 171 1.41 -14.39 12.37
C GLU A 171 2.79 -15.02 12.11
N LYS A 172 3.00 -15.57 10.92
CA LYS A 172 4.25 -16.21 10.55
C LYS A 172 5.45 -15.27 10.55
N ASP A 173 5.23 -14.01 10.20
CA ASP A 173 6.28 -12.99 10.14
C ASP A 173 6.49 -12.29 11.48
N ASN A 174 5.58 -12.50 12.43
CA ASN A 174 5.52 -11.77 13.69
C ASN A 174 5.47 -10.25 13.46
N ILE A 175 4.67 -9.82 12.48
CA ILE A 175 4.49 -8.42 12.10
C ILE A 175 3.06 -8.00 12.41
N ILE A 176 2.91 -6.84 13.06
CA ILE A 176 1.63 -6.20 13.31
C ILE A 176 1.58 -4.87 12.57
N HIS A 177 0.50 -4.65 11.80
CA HIS A 177 0.19 -3.38 11.19
C HIS A 177 -1.02 -2.76 11.90
N MET A 178 -0.88 -1.53 12.39
CA MET A 178 -1.85 -0.91 13.29
C MET A 178 -2.59 0.27 12.64
N GLY A 179 -2.33 0.57 11.37
CA GLY A 179 -2.89 1.78 10.75
C GLY A 179 -2.58 3.01 11.61
N ASP A 180 -3.58 3.85 11.80
CA ASP A 180 -3.47 5.12 12.54
C ASP A 180 -3.73 4.99 14.05
N LEU A 181 -3.78 3.76 14.57
CA LEU A 181 -3.72 3.53 16.02
C LEU A 181 -2.33 3.80 16.59
N MET A 182 -1.29 3.82 15.74
CA MET A 182 0.08 4.06 16.18
C MET A 182 0.83 4.97 15.21
N PHE A 183 1.38 6.07 15.74
CA PHE A 183 2.22 7.01 14.99
C PHE A 183 3.65 7.01 15.52
N ASN A 184 4.62 7.07 14.61
CA ASN A 184 6.02 7.22 15.00
C ASN A 184 6.30 8.66 15.47
N ARG A 185 6.72 8.81 16.73
CA ARG A 185 7.14 10.09 17.36
C ARG A 185 6.06 11.16 17.45
N ARG A 186 4.78 10.82 17.42
CA ARG A 186 3.67 11.74 17.68
C ARG A 186 2.46 10.98 18.22
N HIS A 187 1.55 11.69 18.85
CA HIS A 187 0.32 11.12 19.36
C HIS A 187 -0.64 10.79 18.23
N PRO A 188 -1.39 9.69 18.30
CA PRO A 188 -2.49 9.40 17.42
C PRO A 188 -3.56 10.51 17.49
N ASN A 189 -4.15 10.82 16.34
CA ASN A 189 -5.35 11.65 16.28
C ASN A 189 -6.58 10.77 16.52
N VAL A 190 -7.65 11.37 17.05
CA VAL A 190 -8.94 10.68 17.25
C VAL A 190 -9.98 11.35 16.37
N ASP A 191 -10.56 10.60 15.42
CA ASP A 191 -11.69 11.05 14.63
C ASP A 191 -13.00 10.87 15.42
N ARG A 192 -13.56 11.99 15.87
CA ARG A 192 -14.81 12.01 16.64
C ARG A 192 -16.07 12.00 15.75
N SER A 193 -15.90 11.98 14.44
CA SER A 193 -16.99 11.97 13.46
C SER A 193 -17.38 10.58 12.95
N SER A 194 -16.63 9.60 13.37
CA SER A 194 -16.83 8.18 13.00
C SER A 194 -17.55 7.40 14.08
#